data_71810ae33bcda1e7d30f27ae0962e04f
#
_entry.id   71810ae33bcda1e7d30f27ae0962e04f
#
_cell.length_a   1.000
_cell.length_b   1.000
_cell.length_c   1.000
_cell.angle_alpha   90.00
_cell.angle_beta   90.00
_cell.angle_gamma   90.00
#
_symmetry.space_group_name_H-M   'P 1'
#
loop_
_entity.id
_entity.type
_entity.pdbx_description
1 polymer ?
#
loop_
_entity_poly.entity_id
_entity_poly.type
_entity_poly.pdbx_seq_one_letter_code
_entity_poly.pdbx_strand_id
1 'polypeptide(L)'
;DDKYHIDKTKFDVPFVCGAKDLGEALRRINEGASMIRTKGEPGTGDVVQAVRHMRMMQSEIRRIGSMAEDELYETAKSLAVPFELVKYVHDNKKLQLGAEGVFVGSGIFKSGNPEKRAAAIVKAVTNFTDAKLLAELSEDLGEAMVGINEQEIALLMAERGK
;
A
#
# COMPACT_ATOMS: atom_id res chain seq x y z
N ASP A 1 0.92 12.44 11.61
CA ASP A 1 1.19 12.90 12.97
C ASP A 1 1.98 11.83 13.70
N ASP A 2 3.14 12.17 14.19
CA ASP A 2 4.06 11.23 14.87
C ASP A 2 3.79 11.13 16.38
N LYS A 3 2.93 11.98 16.92
CA LYS A 3 2.68 12.09 18.36
C LYS A 3 1.25 11.70 18.77
N TYR A 4 0.27 12.03 17.95
CA TYR A 4 -1.14 11.90 18.29
C TYR A 4 -1.82 10.89 17.38
N HIS A 5 -2.12 9.72 17.91
CA HIS A 5 -2.79 8.64 17.20
C HIS A 5 -4.20 8.46 17.74
N ILE A 6 -5.13 8.18 16.82
CA ILE A 6 -6.50 7.83 17.18
C ILE A 6 -6.54 6.34 17.54
N ASP A 7 -7.04 6.03 18.71
CA ASP A 7 -7.43 4.66 19.07
C ASP A 7 -8.68 4.26 18.28
N LYS A 8 -8.45 3.57 17.18
CA LYS A 8 -9.47 3.20 16.19
C LYS A 8 -10.43 2.15 16.70
N THR A 9 -10.02 1.40 17.75
CA THR A 9 -10.86 0.37 18.37
C THR A 9 -12.08 0.93 19.09
N LYS A 10 -12.10 2.24 19.37
CA LYS A 10 -13.21 2.95 20.01
C LYS A 10 -14.30 3.40 19.04
N PHE A 11 -14.19 3.06 17.75
CA PHE A 11 -15.11 3.48 16.71
C PHE A 11 -15.68 2.27 15.96
N ASP A 12 -16.94 2.37 15.54
CA ASP A 12 -17.61 1.32 14.76
C ASP A 12 -17.39 1.47 13.24
N VAL A 13 -16.61 2.47 12.81
CA VAL A 13 -16.31 2.71 11.40
C VAL A 13 -14.96 2.14 11.01
N PRO A 14 -14.80 1.57 9.80
CA PRO A 14 -13.53 1.07 9.33
C PRO A 14 -12.55 2.20 9.01
N PHE A 15 -11.31 2.07 9.48
CA PHE A 15 -10.23 3.01 9.20
C PHE A 15 -9.28 2.46 8.15
N VAL A 16 -9.05 3.23 7.08
CA VAL A 16 -8.02 2.96 6.07
C VAL A 16 -6.79 3.79 6.39
N CYS A 17 -5.67 3.14 6.65
CA CYS A 17 -4.43 3.80 7.06
C CYS A 17 -3.33 3.64 6.01
N GLY A 18 -2.52 4.68 5.82
CA GLY A 18 -1.33 4.60 4.98
C GLY A 18 -0.16 4.02 5.75
N ALA A 19 0.69 3.24 5.08
CA ALA A 19 1.95 2.76 5.62
C ALA A 19 3.06 2.81 4.56
N LYS A 20 4.28 3.21 4.97
CA LYS A 20 5.47 3.26 4.11
C LYS A 20 6.25 1.95 4.12
N ASP A 21 6.24 1.27 5.26
CA ASP A 21 6.99 0.04 5.53
C ASP A 21 6.15 -0.93 6.37
N LEU A 22 6.68 -2.13 6.59
CA LEU A 22 5.99 -3.16 7.35
C LEU A 22 5.80 -2.78 8.83
N GLY A 23 6.78 -2.12 9.43
CA GLY A 23 6.68 -1.66 10.81
C GLY A 23 5.54 -0.65 11.01
N GLU A 24 5.44 0.35 10.13
CA GLU A 24 4.31 1.29 10.13
C GLU A 24 2.97 0.57 9.91
N ALA A 25 2.91 -0.39 8.96
CA ALA A 25 1.71 -1.17 8.73
C ALA A 25 1.24 -1.93 9.98
N LEU A 26 2.16 -2.61 10.65
CA LEU A 26 1.87 -3.36 11.87
C LEU A 26 1.44 -2.44 13.02
N ARG A 27 2.06 -1.26 13.17
CA ARG A 27 1.60 -0.26 14.16
C ARG A 27 0.18 0.21 13.88
N ARG A 28 -0.17 0.49 12.61
CA ARG A 28 -1.54 0.87 12.25
C ARG A 28 -2.55 -0.24 12.50
N ILE A 29 -2.18 -1.50 12.24
CA ILE A 29 -3.00 -2.66 12.57
C ILE A 29 -3.21 -2.75 14.09
N ASN A 30 -2.14 -2.57 14.88
CA ASN A 30 -2.23 -2.54 16.33
C ASN A 30 -3.17 -1.44 16.87
N GLU A 31 -3.26 -0.31 16.19
CA GLU A 31 -4.16 0.80 16.50
C GLU A 31 -5.62 0.55 16.05
N GLY A 32 -5.91 -0.59 15.42
CA GLY A 32 -7.26 -0.94 14.94
C GLY A 32 -7.56 -0.51 13.50
N ALA A 33 -6.53 -0.38 12.65
CA ALA A 33 -6.78 -0.16 11.22
C ALA A 33 -7.48 -1.37 10.59
N SER A 34 -8.52 -1.10 9.79
CA SER A 34 -9.28 -2.13 9.06
C SER A 34 -8.69 -2.42 7.68
N MET A 35 -7.92 -1.49 7.12
CA MET A 35 -7.26 -1.63 5.83
C MET A 35 -5.96 -0.82 5.82
N ILE A 36 -4.94 -1.37 5.16
CA ILE A 36 -3.67 -0.67 4.92
C ILE A 36 -3.55 -0.37 3.43
N ARG A 37 -3.22 0.88 3.09
CA ARG A 37 -2.83 1.28 1.75
C ARG A 37 -1.35 1.62 1.70
N THR A 38 -0.71 1.38 0.56
CA THR A 38 0.65 1.88 0.34
C THR A 38 0.64 3.40 0.29
N LYS A 39 1.71 4.00 0.78
CA LYS A 39 1.90 5.44 0.88
C LYS A 39 2.96 5.87 -0.12
N GLY A 40 2.57 6.57 -1.18
CA GLY A 40 3.45 7.19 -2.15
C GLY A 40 3.13 8.67 -2.30
N GLU A 41 3.73 9.36 -3.26
CA GLU A 41 3.39 10.73 -3.60
C GLU A 41 2.12 10.72 -4.48
N PRO A 42 0.94 11.11 -3.94
CA PRO A 42 -0.30 11.09 -4.69
C PRO A 42 -0.32 12.15 -5.78
N GLY A 43 -1.01 11.84 -6.88
CA GLY A 43 -1.20 12.77 -7.99
C GLY A 43 -0.04 12.83 -8.98
N THR A 44 1.03 12.06 -8.78
CA THR A 44 2.18 12.01 -9.70
C THR A 44 1.92 11.17 -10.94
N GLY A 45 1.00 10.20 -10.87
CA GLY A 45 0.83 9.17 -11.91
C GLY A 45 1.97 8.16 -11.99
N ASP A 46 2.95 8.21 -11.10
CA ASP A 46 4.10 7.32 -11.08
C ASP A 46 3.76 5.97 -10.42
N VAL A 47 3.32 5.02 -11.25
CA VAL A 47 2.98 3.65 -10.82
C VAL A 47 4.21 2.89 -10.31
N VAL A 48 5.43 3.29 -10.71
CA VAL A 48 6.69 2.65 -10.26
C VAL A 48 6.83 2.76 -8.75
N GLN A 49 6.41 3.87 -8.14
CA GLN A 49 6.43 4.04 -6.68
C GLN A 49 5.52 3.02 -5.98
N ALA A 50 4.31 2.81 -6.49
CA ALA A 50 3.40 1.80 -5.94
C ALA A 50 4.01 0.38 -6.03
N VAL A 51 4.63 0.04 -7.15
CA VAL A 51 5.32 -1.25 -7.34
C VAL A 51 6.50 -1.41 -6.39
N ARG A 52 7.31 -0.36 -6.19
CA ARG A 52 8.43 -0.36 -5.24
C ARG A 52 7.95 -0.62 -3.82
N HIS A 53 6.90 0.06 -3.38
CA HIS A 53 6.32 -0.13 -2.04
C HIS A 53 5.79 -1.56 -1.85
N MET A 54 5.07 -2.10 -2.83
CA MET A 54 4.58 -3.48 -2.77
C MET A 54 5.72 -4.50 -2.70
N ARG A 55 6.77 -4.31 -3.49
CA ARG A 55 7.96 -5.18 -3.47
C ARG A 55 8.71 -5.10 -2.14
N MET A 56 8.84 -3.90 -1.57
CA MET A 56 9.44 -3.69 -0.27
C MET A 56 8.65 -4.42 0.81
N MET A 57 7.34 -4.19 0.91
CA MET A 57 6.46 -4.87 1.87
C MET A 57 6.56 -6.39 1.78
N GLN A 58 6.49 -6.93 0.57
CA GLN A 58 6.62 -8.38 0.36
C GLN A 58 8.01 -8.91 0.71
N SER A 59 9.07 -8.12 0.49
CA SER A 59 10.42 -8.49 0.88
C SER A 59 10.56 -8.56 2.40
N GLU A 60 10.02 -7.59 3.13
CA GLU A 60 10.00 -7.57 4.59
C GLU A 60 9.18 -8.73 5.18
N ILE A 61 8.02 -9.02 4.61
CA ILE A 61 7.21 -10.18 5.01
C ILE A 61 7.97 -11.49 4.80
N ARG A 62 8.62 -11.67 3.64
CA ARG A 62 9.43 -12.86 3.38
C ARG A 62 10.62 -12.97 4.34
N ARG A 63 11.29 -11.84 4.62
CA ARG A 63 12.40 -11.80 5.59
C ARG A 63 11.95 -12.31 6.96
N ILE A 64 10.86 -11.78 7.50
CA ILE A 64 10.31 -12.23 8.78
C ILE A 64 9.88 -13.69 8.72
N GLY A 65 9.22 -14.11 7.64
CA GLY A 65 8.77 -15.48 7.45
C GLY A 65 9.89 -16.54 7.33
N SER A 66 11.15 -16.09 7.14
CA SER A 66 12.34 -16.96 7.06
C SER A 66 13.24 -16.89 8.29
N MET A 67 12.93 -16.06 9.30
CA MET A 67 13.70 -15.93 10.52
C MET A 67 13.54 -17.14 11.43
N ALA A 68 14.49 -17.37 12.33
CA ALA A 68 14.30 -18.25 13.46
C ALA A 68 13.40 -17.59 14.52
N GLU A 69 12.69 -18.38 15.31
CA GLU A 69 11.72 -17.84 16.29
C GLU A 69 12.35 -16.94 17.36
N ASP A 70 13.59 -17.20 17.74
CA ASP A 70 14.34 -16.40 18.70
C ASP A 70 14.72 -15.01 18.20
N GLU A 71 14.79 -14.82 16.86
CA GLU A 71 15.04 -13.51 16.23
C GLU A 71 13.80 -12.62 16.24
N LEU A 72 12.60 -13.17 16.42
CA LEU A 72 11.35 -12.42 16.31
C LEU A 72 11.19 -11.36 17.42
N TYR A 73 11.72 -11.61 18.61
CA TYR A 73 11.68 -10.63 19.72
C TYR A 73 12.48 -9.37 19.41
N GLU A 74 13.67 -9.53 18.83
CA GLU A 74 14.48 -8.40 18.41
C GLU A 74 13.81 -7.63 17.26
N THR A 75 13.24 -8.37 16.31
CA THR A 75 12.48 -7.78 15.21
C THR A 75 11.28 -6.98 15.71
N ALA A 76 10.52 -7.49 16.68
CA ALA A 76 9.39 -6.79 17.29
C ALA A 76 9.82 -5.47 17.94
N LYS A 77 10.94 -5.50 18.67
CA LYS A 77 11.53 -4.29 19.29
C LYS A 77 11.97 -3.27 18.24
N SER A 78 12.68 -3.73 17.20
CA SER A 78 13.20 -2.86 16.15
C SER A 78 12.08 -2.19 15.32
N LEU A 79 10.97 -2.89 15.11
CA LEU A 79 9.78 -2.37 14.43
C LEU A 79 8.85 -1.57 15.36
N ALA A 80 9.11 -1.57 16.68
CA ALA A 80 8.28 -0.97 17.71
C ALA A 80 6.82 -1.45 17.65
N VAL A 81 6.63 -2.78 17.61
CA VAL A 81 5.31 -3.42 17.55
C VAL A 81 5.21 -4.58 18.55
N PRO A 82 3.98 -4.99 18.93
CA PRO A 82 3.77 -6.20 19.73
C PRO A 82 4.34 -7.44 19.05
N PHE A 83 4.93 -8.33 19.86
CA PHE A 83 5.51 -9.59 19.39
C PHE A 83 4.52 -10.46 18.58
N GLU A 84 3.27 -10.50 19.02
CA GLU A 84 2.20 -11.29 18.42
C GLU A 84 1.96 -10.92 16.94
N LEU A 85 2.14 -9.64 16.57
CA LEU A 85 2.00 -9.20 15.19
C LEU A 85 3.15 -9.68 14.31
N VAL A 86 4.39 -9.65 14.84
CA VAL A 86 5.56 -10.18 14.12
C VAL A 86 5.45 -11.70 13.99
N LYS A 87 5.04 -12.39 15.06
CA LYS A 87 4.80 -13.83 15.03
C LYS A 87 3.71 -14.20 14.03
N TYR A 88 2.63 -13.42 13.96
CA TYR A 88 1.60 -13.65 12.94
C TYR A 88 2.16 -13.58 11.52
N VAL A 89 2.99 -12.55 11.22
CA VAL A 89 3.62 -12.41 9.90
C VAL A 89 4.57 -13.57 9.62
N HIS A 90 5.36 -14.00 10.63
CA HIS A 90 6.25 -15.15 10.53
C HIS A 90 5.51 -16.44 10.17
N ASP A 91 4.46 -16.75 10.92
CA ASP A 91 3.74 -18.02 10.80
C ASP A 91 2.89 -18.08 9.52
N ASN A 92 2.25 -16.97 9.17
CA ASN A 92 1.31 -16.90 8.05
C ASN A 92 1.95 -16.37 6.74
N LYS A 93 3.14 -15.79 6.78
CA LYS A 93 3.87 -15.19 5.65
C LYS A 93 3.03 -14.12 4.90
N LYS A 94 2.18 -13.43 5.64
CA LYS A 94 1.30 -12.35 5.15
C LYS A 94 0.92 -11.40 6.28
N LEU A 95 0.41 -10.21 5.94
CA LEU A 95 -0.28 -9.34 6.88
C LEU A 95 -1.67 -9.91 7.24
N GLN A 96 -2.20 -9.49 8.38
CA GLN A 96 -3.60 -9.73 8.74
C GLN A 96 -4.56 -9.05 7.76
N LEU A 97 -4.13 -7.95 7.16
CA LEU A 97 -4.85 -7.20 6.13
C LEU A 97 -4.13 -7.37 4.80
N GLY A 98 -4.86 -7.77 3.75
CA GLY A 98 -4.31 -7.97 2.41
C GLY A 98 -4.32 -6.68 1.56
N ALA A 99 -3.62 -6.71 0.41
CA ALA A 99 -3.74 -5.71 -0.64
C ALA A 99 -4.77 -6.22 -1.67
N GLU A 100 -6.02 -5.88 -1.49
CA GLU A 100 -7.15 -6.42 -2.27
C GLU A 100 -7.78 -5.40 -3.21
N GLY A 101 -7.18 -4.21 -3.35
CA GLY A 101 -7.72 -3.15 -4.18
C GLY A 101 -6.71 -2.06 -4.51
N VAL A 102 -7.14 -1.14 -5.34
CA VAL A 102 -6.38 0.04 -5.75
C VAL A 102 -7.20 1.31 -5.55
N PHE A 103 -6.53 2.40 -5.20
CA PHE A 103 -7.09 3.74 -5.20
C PHE A 103 -6.46 4.52 -6.34
N VAL A 104 -7.26 4.91 -7.33
CA VAL A 104 -6.78 5.65 -8.49
C VAL A 104 -7.62 6.92 -8.64
N GLY A 105 -6.96 8.07 -8.76
CA GLY A 105 -7.59 9.37 -8.94
C GLY A 105 -7.14 10.01 -10.25
N SER A 106 -6.15 10.90 -10.17
CA SER A 106 -5.69 11.70 -11.32
C SER A 106 -5.25 10.86 -12.52
N GLY A 107 -4.73 9.65 -12.30
CA GLY A 107 -4.38 8.72 -13.39
C GLY A 107 -5.58 8.28 -14.25
N ILE A 108 -6.81 8.37 -13.71
CA ILE A 108 -8.05 8.20 -14.47
C ILE A 108 -8.50 9.56 -15.01
N PHE A 109 -8.77 10.54 -14.13
CA PHE A 109 -9.45 11.79 -14.49
C PHE A 109 -8.65 12.70 -15.44
N LYS A 110 -7.32 12.59 -15.44
CA LYS A 110 -6.43 13.34 -16.34
C LYS A 110 -5.95 12.52 -17.54
N SER A 111 -6.54 11.37 -17.80
CA SER A 111 -6.23 10.56 -18.99
C SER A 111 -7.06 10.99 -20.20
N GLY A 112 -6.64 10.58 -21.40
CA GLY A 112 -7.35 10.90 -22.63
C GLY A 112 -8.73 10.26 -22.77
N ASN A 113 -9.00 9.16 -22.03
CA ASN A 113 -10.31 8.51 -21.95
C ASN A 113 -10.57 8.00 -20.52
N PRO A 114 -11.04 8.86 -19.62
CA PRO A 114 -11.24 8.51 -18.20
C PRO A 114 -12.24 7.38 -17.98
N GLU A 115 -13.35 7.36 -18.73
CA GLU A 115 -14.39 6.35 -18.57
C GLU A 115 -13.88 4.95 -18.93
N LYS A 116 -13.28 4.80 -20.12
CA LYS A 116 -12.70 3.53 -20.57
C LYS A 116 -11.60 3.06 -19.62
N ARG A 117 -10.75 3.97 -19.17
CA ARG A 117 -9.66 3.67 -18.24
C ARG A 117 -10.18 3.20 -16.87
N ALA A 118 -11.20 3.86 -16.33
CA ALA A 118 -11.83 3.46 -15.07
C ALA A 118 -12.44 2.05 -15.18
N ALA A 119 -13.20 1.78 -16.24
CA ALA A 119 -13.80 0.47 -16.49
C ALA A 119 -12.73 -0.63 -16.65
N ALA A 120 -11.64 -0.35 -17.37
CA ALA A 120 -10.52 -1.27 -17.52
C ALA A 120 -9.84 -1.58 -16.19
N ILE A 121 -9.59 -0.58 -15.34
CA ILE A 121 -8.98 -0.77 -14.01
C ILE A 121 -9.86 -1.64 -13.12
N VAL A 122 -11.18 -1.39 -13.07
CA VAL A 122 -12.11 -2.21 -12.28
C VAL A 122 -12.06 -3.67 -12.72
N LYS A 123 -12.13 -3.93 -14.03
CA LYS A 123 -12.04 -5.30 -14.58
C LYS A 123 -10.68 -5.94 -14.30
N ALA A 124 -9.59 -5.18 -14.43
CA ALA A 124 -8.25 -5.67 -14.17
C ALA A 124 -8.06 -6.07 -12.70
N VAL A 125 -8.55 -5.28 -11.75
CA VAL A 125 -8.49 -5.61 -10.31
C VAL A 125 -9.30 -6.85 -9.99
N THR A 126 -10.49 -7.00 -10.59
CA THR A 126 -11.36 -8.16 -10.37
C THR A 126 -10.76 -9.45 -10.94
N ASN A 127 -9.97 -9.33 -12.01
CA ASN A 127 -9.42 -10.48 -12.76
C ASN A 127 -7.86 -10.43 -12.80
N PHE A 128 -7.22 -10.02 -11.74
CA PHE A 128 -5.78 -9.72 -11.70
C PHE A 128 -4.87 -10.93 -12.01
N THR A 129 -5.39 -12.14 -11.98
CA THR A 129 -4.67 -13.37 -12.33
C THR A 129 -4.82 -13.78 -13.80
N ASP A 130 -5.73 -13.16 -14.55
CA ASP A 130 -5.96 -13.45 -15.98
C ASP A 130 -5.06 -12.56 -16.84
N ALA A 131 -3.87 -13.07 -17.18
CA ALA A 131 -2.89 -12.33 -17.96
C ALA A 131 -3.38 -11.95 -19.38
N LYS A 132 -4.23 -12.77 -19.99
CA LYS A 132 -4.78 -12.49 -21.32
C LYS A 132 -5.76 -11.33 -21.26
N LEU A 133 -6.70 -11.38 -20.33
CA LEU A 133 -7.67 -10.30 -20.12
C LEU A 133 -6.95 -8.98 -19.73
N LEU A 134 -5.90 -9.05 -18.88
CA LEU A 134 -5.11 -7.86 -18.52
C LEU A 134 -4.45 -7.22 -19.74
N ALA A 135 -3.92 -8.01 -20.67
CA ALA A 135 -3.37 -7.51 -21.92
C ALA A 135 -4.45 -6.81 -22.78
N GLU A 136 -5.60 -7.46 -23.00
CA GLU A 136 -6.73 -6.90 -23.74
C GLU A 136 -7.26 -5.59 -23.11
N LEU A 137 -7.37 -5.53 -21.79
CA LEU A 137 -7.81 -4.33 -21.05
C LEU A 137 -6.80 -3.18 -21.09
N SER A 138 -5.56 -3.45 -21.45
CA SER A 138 -4.50 -2.44 -21.56
C SER A 138 -4.45 -1.76 -22.92
N GLU A 139 -5.22 -2.23 -23.89
CA GLU A 139 -5.23 -1.70 -25.25
C GLU A 139 -6.16 -0.46 -25.38
N ASP A 140 -5.74 0.49 -26.23
CA ASP A 140 -6.54 1.66 -26.62
C ASP A 140 -7.16 2.47 -25.47
N LEU A 141 -6.44 2.61 -24.37
CA LEU A 141 -6.90 3.39 -23.20
C LEU A 141 -6.79 4.93 -23.37
N GLY A 142 -6.40 5.38 -24.56
CA GLY A 142 -6.08 6.78 -24.81
C GLY A 142 -4.79 7.20 -24.14
N GLU A 143 -4.44 8.49 -24.25
CA GLU A 143 -3.22 9.01 -23.64
C GLU A 143 -3.25 8.84 -22.12
N ALA A 144 -2.13 8.40 -21.58
CA ALA A 144 -1.95 8.35 -20.13
C ALA A 144 -1.78 9.77 -19.57
N MET A 145 -2.17 9.98 -18.31
CA MET A 145 -1.78 11.19 -17.60
C MET A 145 -0.25 11.32 -17.63
N VAL A 146 0.24 12.52 -17.95
CA VAL A 146 1.67 12.82 -17.84
C VAL A 146 2.09 12.67 -16.38
N GLY A 147 3.04 11.77 -16.12
CA GLY A 147 3.58 11.53 -14.79
C GLY A 147 4.46 12.71 -14.36
N ILE A 148 4.47 12.99 -13.07
CA ILE A 148 5.39 13.94 -12.44
C ILE A 148 6.44 13.12 -11.72
N ASN A 149 7.72 13.35 -12.02
CA ASN A 149 8.81 12.70 -11.33
C ASN A 149 8.84 13.18 -9.87
N GLU A 150 8.99 12.23 -8.93
CA GLU A 150 9.09 12.55 -7.50
C GLU A 150 10.21 13.57 -7.20
N GLN A 151 11.31 13.50 -7.94
CA GLN A 151 12.44 14.44 -7.81
C GLN A 151 12.13 15.88 -8.25
N GLU A 152 11.05 16.08 -9.01
CA GLU A 152 10.58 17.39 -9.47
C GLU A 152 9.55 18.02 -8.53
N ILE A 153 9.16 17.32 -7.48
CA ILE A 153 8.18 17.79 -6.50
C ILE A 153 8.89 18.67 -5.47
N ALA A 154 8.51 19.93 -5.42
CA ALA A 154 9.12 20.91 -4.51
C ALA A 154 8.81 20.63 -3.02
N LEU A 155 7.66 19.98 -2.71
CA LEU A 155 7.24 19.64 -1.36
C LEU A 155 6.57 18.27 -1.34
N LEU A 156 7.27 17.28 -0.85
CA LEU A 156 6.76 15.91 -0.71
C LEU A 156 5.63 15.82 0.32
N MET A 157 4.70 14.88 0.11
CA MET A 157 3.59 14.63 1.06
C MET A 157 4.11 14.34 2.48
N ALA A 158 5.24 13.64 2.58
CA ALA A 158 5.87 13.31 3.86
C ALA A 158 6.39 14.54 4.64
N GLU A 159 6.56 15.68 3.97
CA GLU A 159 7.08 16.94 4.53
C GLU A 159 5.99 17.97 4.81
N ARG A 160 4.76 17.70 4.33
CA ARG A 160 3.63 18.60 4.55
C ARG A 160 3.20 18.54 6.02
N GLY A 161 3.15 19.70 6.66
CA GLY A 161 2.72 19.83 8.05
C GLY A 161 3.83 19.66 9.08
N LYS A 162 5.10 19.73 8.65
CA LYS A 162 6.26 19.87 9.55
C LYS A 162 6.52 21.34 9.85
#